data_49f1b798e1a6c3fb76e9674c0546b8fe
#
_entry.id   49f1b798e1a6c3fb76e9674c0546b8fe
#
_cell.length_a   1.000
_cell.length_b   1.000
_cell.length_c   1.000
_cell.angle_alpha   90.00
_cell.angle_beta   90.00
_cell.angle_gamma   90.00
#
_symmetry.space_group_name_H-M   'P 1'
#
loop_
_entity.id
_entity.type
_entity.pdbx_description
1 polymer ?
#
loop_
_entity_poly.entity_id
_entity_poly.type
_entity_poly.pdbx_seq_one_letter_code
_entity_poly.pdbx_strand_id
1 'polypeptide(L)'
;MNFNDLFHADEFVGRHIGLNADTAKEMLATVGAASIDDFLHQTVPDSVRMPGELNLPDSVTETDALKQLRGLADHITVNRSYIGLGYYPTRLPYVIQRNVLENPGWYTAYTPYQAEIAQGRLEALLNFQQVCIDLSGLELAGASLLDEATAAAEAMSLAKRMSKVKSNRYFVDARVFPQTLDVMQTRAKYFGFELVVGDLAQAQDGEYYGALLQYVGKDGDVVDLTDVIAGLKAKGASVAVAADVMSLVLLKSPADMGADV
;
A
#
# COMPACT_ATOMS: atom_id res chain seq x y z
N MET A 1 -2.32 -52.08 -3.49
CA MET A 1 -2.17 -50.70 -2.93
C MET A 1 -1.09 -50.81 -1.89
N ASN A 2 0.07 -50.25 -2.14
CA ASN A 2 1.19 -50.25 -1.19
C ASN A 2 1.00 -49.05 -0.27
N PHE A 3 1.44 -49.12 0.99
CA PHE A 3 1.40 -47.99 1.92
C PHE A 3 2.09 -46.75 1.35
N ASN A 4 3.13 -46.95 0.56
CA ASN A 4 3.84 -45.84 -0.10
C ASN A 4 3.00 -45.11 -1.16
N ASP A 5 1.98 -45.79 -1.75
CA ASP A 5 1.07 -45.17 -2.72
C ASP A 5 0.09 -44.19 -2.05
N LEU A 6 0.00 -44.23 -0.70
CA LEU A 6 -0.81 -43.30 0.09
C LEU A 6 -0.04 -42.05 0.55
N PHE A 7 1.28 -42.06 0.38
CA PHE A 7 2.10 -40.87 0.62
C PHE A 7 2.09 -39.99 -0.63
N HIS A 8 1.38 -38.89 -0.56
CA HIS A 8 1.36 -37.89 -1.62
C HIS A 8 2.55 -36.91 -1.49
N ALA A 9 3.79 -37.44 -1.46
CA ALA A 9 4.99 -36.63 -1.27
C ALA A 9 5.14 -35.53 -2.33
N ASP A 10 4.71 -35.83 -3.57
CA ASP A 10 4.77 -34.91 -4.70
C ASP A 10 3.41 -34.25 -5.02
N GLU A 11 2.51 -34.22 -4.06
CA GLU A 11 1.15 -33.70 -4.22
C GLU A 11 1.15 -32.24 -4.72
N PHE A 12 2.01 -31.40 -4.14
CA PHE A 12 2.15 -30.01 -4.57
C PHE A 12 2.68 -29.89 -5.98
N VAL A 13 3.73 -30.66 -6.32
CA VAL A 13 4.36 -30.66 -7.65
C VAL A 13 3.34 -31.05 -8.72
N GLY A 14 2.61 -32.14 -8.52
CA GLY A 14 1.60 -32.62 -9.49
C GLY A 14 0.45 -31.65 -9.72
N ARG A 15 0.13 -30.76 -8.75
CA ARG A 15 -0.94 -29.77 -8.86
C ARG A 15 -0.47 -28.41 -9.37
N HIS A 16 0.78 -28.04 -9.14
CA HIS A 16 1.25 -26.65 -9.33
C HIS A 16 2.38 -26.51 -10.35
N ILE A 17 3.16 -27.57 -10.61
CA ILE A 17 4.21 -27.54 -11.62
C ILE A 17 3.64 -28.04 -12.94
N GLY A 18 3.65 -27.20 -13.99
CA GLY A 18 2.88 -27.40 -15.20
C GLY A 18 3.34 -28.54 -16.10
N LEU A 19 4.61 -28.97 -16.07
CA LEU A 19 5.16 -29.98 -16.96
C LEU A 19 5.52 -31.27 -16.21
N ASN A 20 4.98 -32.41 -16.68
CA ASN A 20 5.49 -33.72 -16.31
C ASN A 20 6.64 -34.14 -17.25
N ALA A 21 7.33 -35.23 -16.91
CA ALA A 21 8.49 -35.69 -17.65
C ALA A 21 8.17 -36.05 -19.13
N ASP A 22 7.00 -36.64 -19.39
CA ASP A 22 6.59 -37.03 -20.73
C ASP A 22 6.28 -35.79 -21.58
N THR A 23 5.53 -34.85 -21.07
CA THR A 23 5.23 -33.57 -21.74
C THR A 23 6.52 -32.78 -22.01
N ALA A 24 7.43 -32.73 -21.05
CA ALA A 24 8.71 -32.05 -21.20
C ALA A 24 9.54 -32.70 -22.34
N LYS A 25 9.54 -34.02 -22.42
CA LYS A 25 10.24 -34.77 -23.49
C LYS A 25 9.67 -34.48 -24.89
N GLU A 26 8.34 -34.42 -25.02
CA GLU A 26 7.68 -34.08 -26.29
C GLU A 26 7.99 -32.64 -26.73
N MET A 27 7.97 -31.71 -25.80
CA MET A 27 8.31 -30.31 -26.05
C MET A 27 9.77 -30.13 -26.45
N LEU A 28 10.71 -30.80 -25.76
CA LEU A 28 12.13 -30.80 -26.09
C LEU A 28 12.38 -31.35 -27.47
N ALA A 29 11.72 -32.46 -27.85
CA ALA A 29 11.81 -33.03 -29.19
C ALA A 29 11.31 -32.02 -30.25
N THR A 30 10.26 -31.28 -29.97
CA THR A 30 9.70 -30.28 -30.90
C THR A 30 10.66 -29.12 -31.13
N VAL A 31 11.37 -28.64 -30.09
CA VAL A 31 12.36 -27.57 -30.21
C VAL A 31 13.76 -28.05 -30.60
N GLY A 32 13.97 -29.36 -30.73
CA GLY A 32 15.24 -29.95 -31.16
C GLY A 32 16.31 -29.96 -30.06
N ALA A 33 15.95 -29.97 -28.80
CA ALA A 33 16.86 -30.05 -27.67
C ALA A 33 16.87 -31.47 -27.05
N ALA A 34 18.05 -31.94 -26.63
CA ALA A 34 18.20 -33.28 -26.06
C ALA A 34 17.76 -33.35 -24.58
N SER A 35 17.86 -32.24 -23.86
CA SER A 35 17.48 -32.11 -22.45
C SER A 35 17.15 -30.63 -22.12
N ILE A 36 16.62 -30.37 -20.91
CA ILE A 36 16.41 -29.00 -20.42
C ILE A 36 17.75 -28.27 -20.36
N ASP A 37 18.81 -28.93 -19.89
CA ASP A 37 20.14 -28.32 -19.82
C ASP A 37 20.68 -27.96 -21.21
N ASP A 38 20.51 -28.84 -22.19
CA ASP A 38 20.86 -28.54 -23.56
C ASP A 38 20.06 -27.35 -24.11
N PHE A 39 18.76 -27.33 -23.87
CA PHE A 39 17.91 -26.20 -24.25
C PHE A 39 18.36 -24.89 -23.60
N LEU A 40 18.70 -24.91 -22.30
CA LEU A 40 19.23 -23.74 -21.58
C LEU A 40 20.58 -23.29 -22.16
N HIS A 41 21.47 -24.23 -22.53
CA HIS A 41 22.73 -23.92 -23.20
C HIS A 41 22.55 -23.25 -24.56
N GLN A 42 21.52 -23.65 -25.31
CA GLN A 42 21.23 -23.07 -26.62
C GLN A 42 20.57 -21.67 -26.52
N THR A 43 19.88 -21.37 -25.43
CA THR A 43 19.04 -20.16 -25.31
C THR A 43 19.61 -19.08 -24.38
N VAL A 44 20.37 -19.48 -23.35
CA VAL A 44 20.93 -18.56 -22.35
C VAL A 44 22.44 -18.40 -22.59
N PRO A 45 22.92 -17.18 -22.87
CA PRO A 45 24.36 -16.93 -23.02
C PRO A 45 25.15 -17.35 -21.76
N ASP A 46 26.30 -18.01 -21.95
CA ASP A 46 27.14 -18.45 -20.83
C ASP A 46 27.56 -17.32 -19.88
N SER A 47 27.71 -16.11 -20.40
CA SER A 47 28.10 -14.93 -19.63
C SER A 47 27.08 -14.48 -18.58
N VAL A 48 25.82 -14.89 -18.71
CA VAL A 48 24.73 -14.52 -17.79
C VAL A 48 24.11 -15.75 -17.10
N ARG A 49 24.59 -16.95 -17.46
CA ARG A 49 24.09 -18.18 -16.85
C ARG A 49 24.68 -18.36 -15.45
N MET A 50 23.83 -18.66 -14.49
CA MET A 50 24.26 -18.94 -13.13
C MET A 50 25.10 -20.22 -13.07
N PRO A 51 26.26 -20.21 -12.44
CA PRO A 51 27.11 -21.40 -12.30
C PRO A 51 26.57 -22.33 -11.23
N GLY A 52 25.92 -23.43 -11.64
CA GLY A 52 25.43 -24.47 -10.76
C GLY A 52 23.99 -24.28 -10.28
N GLU A 53 23.56 -25.15 -9.40
CA GLU A 53 22.21 -25.16 -8.82
C GLU A 53 22.10 -24.25 -7.59
N LEU A 54 20.88 -23.82 -7.28
CA LEU A 54 20.62 -23.09 -6.04
C LEU A 54 20.85 -24.00 -4.84
N ASN A 55 21.54 -23.50 -3.83
CA ASN A 55 21.71 -24.20 -2.56
C ASN A 55 20.43 -24.07 -1.71
N LEU A 56 19.45 -24.90 -2.02
CA LEU A 56 18.17 -24.95 -1.33
C LEU A 56 18.08 -26.24 -0.49
N PRO A 57 17.35 -26.22 0.63
CA PRO A 57 17.01 -27.46 1.34
C PRO A 57 16.11 -28.35 0.50
N ASP A 58 16.04 -29.63 0.86
CA ASP A 58 15.11 -30.57 0.25
C ASP A 58 13.65 -30.10 0.36
N SER A 59 12.81 -30.53 -0.57
CA SER A 59 11.37 -30.27 -0.52
C SER A 59 10.73 -30.91 0.70
N VAL A 60 9.73 -30.22 1.25
CA VAL A 60 8.94 -30.74 2.39
C VAL A 60 7.47 -30.91 1.95
N THR A 61 6.74 -31.79 2.64
CA THR A 61 5.30 -31.94 2.41
C THR A 61 4.53 -30.71 2.90
N GLU A 62 3.31 -30.47 2.38
CA GLU A 62 2.45 -29.37 2.86
C GLU A 62 2.22 -29.45 4.37
N THR A 63 2.02 -30.65 4.91
CA THR A 63 1.85 -30.88 6.34
C THR A 63 3.08 -30.46 7.16
N ASP A 64 4.27 -30.82 6.67
CA ASP A 64 5.51 -30.45 7.37
C ASP A 64 5.81 -28.96 7.24
N ALA A 65 5.52 -28.34 6.10
CA ALA A 65 5.64 -26.89 5.92
C ALA A 65 4.75 -26.14 6.92
N LEU A 66 3.47 -26.53 7.06
CA LEU A 66 2.56 -25.93 8.04
C LEU A 66 3.01 -26.16 9.47
N LYS A 67 3.56 -27.34 9.77
CA LYS A 67 4.11 -27.66 11.10
C LYS A 67 5.34 -26.80 11.42
N GLN A 68 6.24 -26.60 10.47
CA GLN A 68 7.39 -25.71 10.61
C GLN A 68 6.95 -24.26 10.84
N LEU A 69 6.01 -23.74 10.03
CA LEU A 69 5.46 -22.39 10.19
C LEU A 69 4.81 -22.21 11.56
N ARG A 70 4.05 -23.21 12.04
CA ARG A 70 3.47 -23.17 13.38
C ARG A 70 4.55 -23.14 14.45
N GLY A 71 5.58 -23.97 14.32
CA GLY A 71 6.73 -23.94 15.24
C GLY A 71 7.43 -22.58 15.28
N LEU A 72 7.55 -21.87 14.15
CA LEU A 72 8.06 -20.51 14.13
C LEU A 72 7.11 -19.54 14.83
N ALA A 73 5.80 -19.67 14.59
CA ALA A 73 4.78 -18.82 15.23
C ALA A 73 4.73 -19.00 16.74
N ASP A 74 5.02 -20.20 17.27
CA ASP A 74 5.06 -20.48 18.71
C ASP A 74 6.17 -19.71 19.46
N HIS A 75 7.17 -19.19 18.75
CA HIS A 75 8.19 -18.30 19.32
C HIS A 75 7.73 -16.84 19.41
N ILE A 76 6.60 -16.48 18.81
CA ILE A 76 6.09 -15.11 18.79
C ILE A 76 5.28 -14.88 20.08
N THR A 77 5.71 -13.90 20.87
CA THR A 77 4.94 -13.44 22.03
C THR A 77 4.10 -12.23 21.63
N VAL A 78 2.77 -12.38 21.67
CA VAL A 78 1.85 -11.27 21.40
C VAL A 78 1.71 -10.42 22.66
N ASN A 79 2.44 -9.32 22.70
CA ASN A 79 2.38 -8.34 23.77
C ASN A 79 1.30 -7.28 23.49
N ARG A 80 0.86 -6.58 24.53
CA ARG A 80 0.02 -5.40 24.37
C ARG A 80 0.86 -4.29 23.78
N SER A 81 0.45 -3.79 22.58
CA SER A 81 1.19 -2.73 21.89
C SER A 81 0.89 -1.35 22.49
N TYR A 82 1.95 -0.58 22.70
CA TYR A 82 1.90 0.84 23.09
C TYR A 82 2.77 1.70 22.15
N ILE A 83 3.10 1.19 20.98
CA ILE A 83 3.99 1.88 20.03
C ILE A 83 3.33 3.17 19.52
N GLY A 84 2.04 3.13 19.21
CA GLY A 84 1.29 4.31 18.73
C GLY A 84 1.76 4.80 17.36
N LEU A 85 2.52 5.89 17.31
CA LEU A 85 3.00 6.57 16.10
C LEU A 85 1.87 7.04 15.16
N GLY A 86 0.66 7.27 15.71
CA GLY A 86 -0.51 7.70 14.96
C GLY A 86 -1.39 6.57 14.43
N TYR A 87 -0.94 5.31 14.46
CA TYR A 87 -1.71 4.15 14.06
C TYR A 87 -2.12 3.30 15.25
N TYR A 88 -3.42 3.03 15.37
CA TYR A 88 -4.00 2.28 16.48
C TYR A 88 -4.81 1.10 15.97
N PRO A 89 -4.84 -0.04 16.71
CA PRO A 89 -5.63 -1.20 16.32
C PRO A 89 -7.13 -0.85 16.24
N THR A 90 -7.77 -1.35 15.20
CA THR A 90 -9.21 -1.30 15.03
C THR A 90 -9.83 -2.68 15.30
N ARG A 91 -11.13 -2.70 15.58
CA ARG A 91 -11.87 -3.97 15.75
C ARG A 91 -12.55 -4.31 14.44
N LEU A 92 -12.15 -5.42 13.85
CA LEU A 92 -12.77 -5.95 12.64
C LEU A 92 -14.02 -6.76 13.00
N PRO A 93 -15.22 -6.43 12.49
CA PRO A 93 -16.39 -7.28 12.63
C PRO A 93 -16.17 -8.63 11.94
N TYR A 94 -16.52 -9.73 12.61
CA TYR A 94 -16.31 -11.09 12.08
C TYR A 94 -17.03 -11.35 10.75
N VAL A 95 -18.20 -10.72 10.52
CA VAL A 95 -18.89 -10.82 9.25
C VAL A 95 -18.07 -10.22 8.09
N ILE A 96 -17.38 -9.13 8.31
CA ILE A 96 -16.49 -8.52 7.32
C ILE A 96 -15.25 -9.41 7.11
N GLN A 97 -14.66 -9.90 8.20
CA GLN A 97 -13.54 -10.84 8.10
C GLN A 97 -13.88 -12.02 7.20
N ARG A 98 -14.97 -12.74 7.53
CA ARG A 98 -15.36 -13.95 6.80
C ARG A 98 -15.82 -13.70 5.37
N ASN A 99 -16.66 -12.67 5.16
CA ASN A 99 -17.34 -12.49 3.87
C ASN A 99 -16.56 -11.59 2.90
N VAL A 100 -15.59 -10.85 3.36
CA VAL A 100 -14.75 -9.97 2.53
C VAL A 100 -13.29 -10.39 2.57
N LEU A 101 -12.64 -10.35 3.74
CA LEU A 101 -11.20 -10.59 3.82
C LEU A 101 -10.81 -12.03 3.55
N GLU A 102 -11.63 -13.01 3.95
CA GLU A 102 -11.38 -14.45 3.72
C GLU A 102 -12.00 -14.96 2.41
N ASN A 103 -12.77 -14.14 1.70
CA ASN A 103 -13.42 -14.54 0.47
C ASN A 103 -12.47 -14.39 -0.73
N PRO A 104 -12.12 -15.51 -1.42
CA PRO A 104 -11.19 -15.46 -2.55
C PRO A 104 -11.71 -14.66 -3.75
N GLY A 105 -13.02 -14.40 -3.84
CA GLY A 105 -13.61 -13.49 -4.82
C GLY A 105 -13.18 -12.03 -4.61
N TRP A 106 -12.83 -11.64 -3.36
CA TRP A 106 -12.38 -10.30 -3.01
C TRP A 106 -10.85 -10.19 -2.93
N TYR A 107 -10.16 -11.11 -2.26
CA TYR A 107 -8.71 -11.05 -2.18
C TYR A 107 -8.07 -11.59 -3.46
N THR A 108 -7.68 -10.72 -4.34
CA THR A 108 -6.96 -11.05 -5.56
C THR A 108 -5.93 -9.97 -5.86
N ALA A 109 -4.79 -10.37 -6.43
CA ALA A 109 -3.78 -9.45 -6.92
C ALA A 109 -4.16 -8.83 -8.29
N TYR A 110 -5.27 -9.21 -8.89
CA TYR A 110 -5.70 -8.71 -10.19
C TYR A 110 -6.08 -7.23 -10.11
N THR A 111 -5.37 -6.41 -10.89
CA THR A 111 -5.72 -5.00 -11.08
C THR A 111 -6.83 -4.88 -12.13
N PRO A 112 -7.94 -4.16 -11.88
CA PRO A 112 -9.12 -4.19 -12.74
C PRO A 112 -8.97 -3.32 -14.00
N TYR A 113 -7.98 -3.60 -14.83
CA TYR A 113 -7.78 -2.90 -16.09
C TYR A 113 -8.86 -3.19 -17.14
N GLN A 114 -9.42 -4.40 -17.11
CA GLN A 114 -10.47 -4.84 -18.03
C GLN A 114 -11.84 -4.68 -17.36
N ALA A 115 -12.56 -3.65 -17.75
CA ALA A 115 -13.88 -3.35 -17.16
C ALA A 115 -14.89 -4.50 -17.37
N GLU A 116 -14.80 -5.21 -18.47
CA GLU A 116 -15.69 -6.31 -18.83
C GLU A 116 -15.67 -7.45 -17.80
N ILE A 117 -14.49 -7.75 -17.24
CA ILE A 117 -14.30 -8.82 -16.25
C ILE A 117 -14.45 -8.29 -14.83
N ALA A 118 -14.20 -7.01 -14.60
CA ALA A 118 -14.05 -6.42 -13.27
C ALA A 118 -15.24 -5.55 -12.85
N GLN A 119 -16.41 -5.68 -13.47
CA GLN A 119 -17.56 -4.80 -13.25
C GLN A 119 -17.94 -4.66 -11.76
N GLY A 120 -18.08 -5.77 -11.03
CA GLY A 120 -18.43 -5.74 -9.61
C GLY A 120 -17.35 -5.09 -8.73
N ARG A 121 -16.07 -5.29 -9.07
CA ARG A 121 -14.95 -4.64 -8.37
C ARG A 121 -14.92 -3.14 -8.63
N LEU A 122 -15.15 -2.72 -9.86
CA LEU A 122 -15.22 -1.30 -10.22
C LEU A 122 -16.40 -0.61 -9.54
N GLU A 123 -17.55 -1.26 -9.44
CA GLU A 123 -18.71 -0.76 -8.68
C GLU A 123 -18.36 -0.58 -7.19
N ALA A 124 -17.68 -1.55 -6.58
CA ALA A 124 -17.21 -1.45 -5.20
C ALA A 124 -16.23 -0.29 -4.99
N LEU A 125 -15.32 -0.05 -5.95
CA LEU A 125 -14.38 1.09 -5.91
C LEU A 125 -15.11 2.42 -6.01
N LEU A 126 -16.12 2.55 -6.87
CA LEU A 126 -16.95 3.75 -6.98
C LEU A 126 -17.74 4.01 -5.70
N ASN A 127 -18.31 2.97 -5.08
CA ASN A 127 -18.98 3.09 -3.79
C ASN A 127 -18.02 3.55 -2.69
N PHE A 128 -16.79 3.05 -2.69
CA PHE A 128 -15.76 3.49 -1.74
C PHE A 128 -15.38 4.96 -1.95
N GLN A 129 -15.23 5.40 -3.20
CA GLN A 129 -15.01 6.82 -3.53
C GLN A 129 -16.15 7.70 -3.01
N GLN A 130 -17.41 7.27 -3.17
CA GLN A 130 -18.54 7.99 -2.62
C GLN A 130 -18.51 8.09 -1.09
N VAL A 131 -18.13 7.02 -0.40
CA VAL A 131 -17.95 7.04 1.07
C VAL A 131 -16.87 8.06 1.47
N CYS A 132 -15.77 8.12 0.73
CA CYS A 132 -14.71 9.12 0.98
C CYS A 132 -15.21 10.56 0.78
N ILE A 133 -16.00 10.81 -0.27
CA ILE A 133 -16.66 12.10 -0.53
C ILE A 133 -17.56 12.49 0.64
N ASP A 134 -18.45 11.58 1.04
CA ASP A 134 -19.46 11.84 2.08
C ASP A 134 -18.81 12.12 3.45
N LEU A 135 -17.73 11.40 3.79
CA LEU A 135 -17.02 11.59 5.06
C LEU A 135 -16.13 12.83 5.08
N SER A 136 -15.42 13.10 3.98
CA SER A 136 -14.50 14.25 3.91
C SER A 136 -15.21 15.58 3.63
N GLY A 137 -16.43 15.53 3.05
CA GLY A 137 -17.17 16.69 2.56
C GLY A 137 -16.61 17.28 1.26
N LEU A 138 -15.57 16.69 0.68
CA LEU A 138 -14.99 17.15 -0.59
C LEU A 138 -15.84 16.67 -1.78
N GLU A 139 -15.78 17.39 -2.88
CA GLU A 139 -16.66 17.15 -4.05
C GLU A 139 -16.21 15.95 -4.90
N LEU A 140 -14.95 15.54 -4.82
CA LEU A 140 -14.36 14.52 -5.68
C LEU A 140 -13.40 13.62 -4.91
N ALA A 141 -13.49 12.32 -5.13
CA ALA A 141 -12.49 11.35 -4.70
C ALA A 141 -11.74 10.75 -5.90
N GLY A 142 -10.43 10.67 -5.79
CA GLY A 142 -9.59 9.90 -6.71
C GLY A 142 -9.60 8.41 -6.40
N ALA A 143 -8.87 7.64 -7.22
CA ALA A 143 -8.55 6.25 -6.87
C ALA A 143 -7.63 6.22 -5.65
N SER A 144 -7.75 5.15 -4.83
CA SER A 144 -6.88 4.96 -3.67
C SER A 144 -5.41 4.91 -4.07
N LEU A 145 -4.58 5.60 -3.31
CA LEU A 145 -3.12 5.50 -3.42
C LEU A 145 -2.61 4.35 -2.53
N LEU A 146 -1.30 4.08 -2.58
CA LEU A 146 -0.71 2.94 -1.88
C LEU A 146 -0.94 3.01 -0.37
N ASP A 147 -0.66 4.19 0.23
CA ASP A 147 -0.80 4.45 1.66
C ASP A 147 -0.95 5.95 1.94
N GLU A 148 -1.16 6.30 3.21
CA GLU A 148 -1.29 7.69 3.67
C GLU A 148 -0.06 8.54 3.34
N ALA A 149 1.13 8.00 3.56
CA ALA A 149 2.37 8.74 3.33
C ALA A 149 2.57 9.07 1.85
N THR A 150 2.27 8.12 0.96
CA THR A 150 2.28 8.32 -0.48
C THR A 150 1.21 9.34 -0.89
N ALA A 151 0.01 9.26 -0.31
CA ALA A 151 -1.06 10.22 -0.58
C ALA A 151 -0.66 11.65 -0.20
N ALA A 152 -0.03 11.84 0.96
CA ALA A 152 0.51 13.12 1.40
C ALA A 152 1.58 13.67 0.45
N ALA A 153 2.49 12.81 -0.03
CA ALA A 153 3.52 13.19 -1.00
C ALA A 153 2.92 13.56 -2.38
N GLU A 154 1.88 12.86 -2.81
CA GLU A 154 1.16 13.22 -4.05
C GLU A 154 0.37 14.52 -3.89
N ALA A 155 -0.27 14.76 -2.72
CA ALA A 155 -0.92 16.03 -2.43
C ALA A 155 0.06 17.21 -2.46
N MET A 156 1.28 17.04 -1.95
CA MET A 156 2.35 18.02 -2.06
C MET A 156 2.69 18.34 -3.53
N SER A 157 2.81 17.32 -4.36
CA SER A 157 3.11 17.45 -5.79
C SER A 157 1.94 18.09 -6.55
N LEU A 158 0.71 17.73 -6.21
CA LEU A 158 -0.51 18.33 -6.77
C LEU A 158 -0.59 19.83 -6.43
N ALA A 159 -0.37 20.18 -5.15
CA ALA A 159 -0.35 21.57 -4.72
C ALA A 159 0.67 22.40 -5.51
N LYS A 160 1.87 21.87 -5.77
CA LYS A 160 2.90 22.58 -6.57
C LYS A 160 2.45 22.82 -8.00
N ARG A 161 1.80 21.85 -8.62
CA ARG A 161 1.30 21.98 -10.03
C ARG A 161 0.17 23.00 -10.14
N MET A 162 -0.68 23.10 -9.12
CA MET A 162 -1.86 23.97 -9.13
C MET A 162 -1.56 25.39 -8.61
N SER A 163 -0.51 25.55 -7.80
CA SER A 163 -0.21 26.82 -7.14
C SER A 163 0.35 27.86 -8.11
N LYS A 164 -0.10 29.09 -7.92
CA LYS A 164 0.47 30.29 -8.57
C LYS A 164 1.60 30.92 -7.74
N VAL A 165 1.81 30.45 -6.52
CA VAL A 165 2.85 30.93 -5.61
C VAL A 165 4.22 30.48 -6.13
N LYS A 166 5.14 31.43 -6.22
CA LYS A 166 6.49 31.16 -6.79
C LYS A 166 7.41 30.44 -5.80
N SER A 167 7.07 30.43 -4.51
CA SER A 167 7.83 29.74 -3.47
C SER A 167 7.96 28.25 -3.78
N ASN A 168 9.09 27.66 -3.36
CA ASN A 168 9.34 26.21 -3.43
C ASN A 168 9.15 25.52 -2.07
N ARG A 169 8.61 26.28 -1.09
CA ARG A 169 8.43 25.85 0.28
C ARG A 169 7.02 25.26 0.47
N TYR A 170 6.97 24.11 1.14
CA TYR A 170 5.75 23.42 1.53
C TYR A 170 5.72 23.31 3.06
N PHE A 171 4.66 23.76 3.69
CA PHE A 171 4.52 23.67 5.15
C PHE A 171 4.01 22.26 5.52
N VAL A 172 4.59 21.69 6.58
CA VAL A 172 4.15 20.41 7.16
C VAL A 172 3.96 20.59 8.64
N ASP A 173 2.76 20.32 9.11
CA ASP A 173 2.41 20.33 10.53
C ASP A 173 3.30 19.34 11.31
N ALA A 174 3.92 19.78 12.39
CA ALA A 174 4.78 18.96 13.24
C ALA A 174 4.08 17.76 13.88
N ARG A 175 2.73 17.72 13.83
CA ARG A 175 1.90 16.62 14.31
C ARG A 175 1.67 15.52 13.27
N VAL A 176 2.16 15.70 12.04
CA VAL A 176 2.14 14.67 10.99
C VAL A 176 2.90 13.43 11.46
N PHE A 177 2.42 12.28 11.08
CA PHE A 177 3.02 11.00 11.46
C PHE A 177 4.47 10.89 10.93
N PRO A 178 5.41 10.36 11.74
CA PRO A 178 6.83 10.33 11.38
C PRO A 178 7.09 9.65 10.03
N GLN A 179 6.45 8.51 9.76
CA GLN A 179 6.61 7.77 8.52
C GLN A 179 6.06 8.53 7.30
N THR A 180 5.00 9.33 7.49
CA THR A 180 4.49 10.22 6.44
C THR A 180 5.50 11.30 6.10
N LEU A 181 6.09 11.91 7.14
CA LEU A 181 7.13 12.92 6.97
C LEU A 181 8.36 12.38 6.24
N ASP A 182 8.81 11.16 6.55
CA ASP A 182 9.98 10.52 5.92
C ASP A 182 9.76 10.30 4.41
N VAL A 183 8.57 9.85 4.00
CA VAL A 183 8.22 9.69 2.58
C VAL A 183 8.17 11.04 1.89
N MET A 184 7.56 12.05 2.52
CA MET A 184 7.51 13.41 1.96
C MET A 184 8.90 14.01 1.80
N GLN A 185 9.81 13.84 2.77
CA GLN A 185 11.19 14.30 2.68
C GLN A 185 11.93 13.64 1.49
N THR A 186 11.74 12.34 1.31
CA THR A 186 12.31 11.60 0.19
C THR A 186 11.83 12.18 -1.15
N ARG A 187 10.52 12.38 -1.31
CA ARG A 187 9.95 12.96 -2.53
C ARG A 187 10.39 14.40 -2.75
N ALA A 188 10.33 15.23 -1.73
CA ALA A 188 10.72 16.64 -1.78
C ALA A 188 12.15 16.81 -2.26
N LYS A 189 13.08 15.99 -1.75
CA LYS A 189 14.50 16.03 -2.13
C LYS A 189 14.70 15.92 -3.66
N TYR A 190 14.04 14.97 -4.29
CA TYR A 190 14.22 14.72 -5.73
C TYR A 190 13.43 15.68 -6.63
N PHE A 191 12.38 16.31 -6.12
CA PHE A 191 11.64 17.36 -6.82
C PHE A 191 12.22 18.78 -6.56
N GLY A 192 13.18 18.90 -5.66
CA GLY A 192 13.75 20.21 -5.28
C GLY A 192 12.78 21.07 -4.46
N PHE A 193 11.87 20.45 -3.69
CA PHE A 193 10.98 21.15 -2.78
C PHE A 193 11.62 21.30 -1.41
N GLU A 194 11.34 22.41 -0.72
CA GLU A 194 11.75 22.67 0.65
C GLU A 194 10.59 22.39 1.60
N LEU A 195 10.74 21.39 2.48
CA LEU A 195 9.78 21.14 3.55
C LEU A 195 10.07 22.00 4.76
N VAL A 196 9.08 22.72 5.23
CA VAL A 196 9.13 23.52 6.47
C VAL A 196 8.22 22.85 7.49
N VAL A 197 8.84 22.08 8.38
CA VAL A 197 8.10 21.41 9.46
C VAL A 197 8.00 22.36 10.65
N GLY A 198 6.79 22.60 11.14
CA GLY A 198 6.58 23.52 12.25
C GLY A 198 5.23 23.37 12.93
N ASP A 199 5.06 24.05 14.05
CA ASP A 199 3.79 24.11 14.77
C ASP A 199 2.76 24.92 13.98
N LEU A 200 1.47 24.68 14.23
CA LEU A 200 0.37 25.38 13.53
C LEU A 200 0.47 26.91 13.63
N ALA A 201 0.96 27.43 14.76
CA ALA A 201 1.17 28.86 14.94
C ALA A 201 2.17 29.45 13.92
N GLN A 202 3.14 28.66 13.46
CA GLN A 202 4.17 29.03 12.49
C GLN A 202 3.71 28.89 11.04
N ALA A 203 2.57 28.28 10.80
CA ALA A 203 2.05 28.05 9.45
C ALA A 203 1.84 29.35 8.66
N GLN A 204 1.65 30.45 9.36
CA GLN A 204 1.41 31.76 8.74
C GLN A 204 2.68 32.62 8.61
N ASP A 205 3.85 32.17 9.10
CA ASP A 205 5.07 32.99 9.12
C ASP A 205 5.78 33.05 7.78
N GLY A 206 5.39 32.21 6.82
CA GLY A 206 6.04 32.07 5.53
C GLY A 206 5.12 32.21 4.32
N GLU A 207 5.77 32.18 3.15
CA GLU A 207 5.12 32.01 1.85
C GLU A 207 5.29 30.56 1.41
N TYR A 208 4.21 29.82 1.31
CA TYR A 208 4.17 28.41 0.94
C TYR A 208 3.28 28.21 -0.28
N TYR A 209 3.68 27.32 -1.20
CA TYR A 209 2.82 26.93 -2.32
C TYR A 209 1.70 25.97 -1.88
N GLY A 210 1.87 25.31 -0.74
CA GLY A 210 0.88 24.44 -0.15
C GLY A 210 1.27 24.02 1.27
N ALA A 211 0.37 23.29 1.94
CA ALA A 211 0.57 22.80 3.28
C ALA A 211 -0.08 21.42 3.47
N LEU A 212 0.51 20.60 4.36
CA LEU A 212 -0.12 19.40 4.92
C LEU A 212 -0.38 19.64 6.41
N LEU A 213 -1.61 19.45 6.83
CA LEU A 213 -2.04 19.51 8.23
C LEU A 213 -2.54 18.13 8.68
N GLN A 214 -2.35 17.77 9.93
CA GLN A 214 -2.75 16.47 10.49
C GLN A 214 -4.01 16.58 11.36
N TYR A 215 -4.98 15.68 11.14
CA TYR A 215 -6.27 15.64 11.84
C TYR A 215 -6.74 14.17 11.97
N VAL A 216 -6.52 13.49 13.07
CA VAL A 216 -5.98 13.78 14.41
C VAL A 216 -4.44 13.75 14.40
N GLY A 217 -3.79 14.51 15.27
CA GLY A 217 -2.32 14.55 15.37
C GLY A 217 -1.71 13.24 15.91
N LYS A 218 -0.38 13.07 15.70
CA LYS A 218 0.37 11.86 16.13
C LYS A 218 0.29 11.54 17.62
N ASP A 219 0.05 12.56 18.44
CA ASP A 219 -0.07 12.44 19.90
C ASP A 219 -1.53 12.29 20.35
N GLY A 220 -2.48 12.15 19.40
CA GLY A 220 -3.90 11.97 19.66
C GLY A 220 -4.66 13.27 19.92
N ASP A 221 -4.04 14.40 19.69
CA ASP A 221 -4.65 15.72 19.88
C ASP A 221 -5.62 16.08 18.74
N VAL A 222 -6.74 16.68 19.11
CA VAL A 222 -7.76 17.18 18.19
C VAL A 222 -7.76 18.70 18.22
N VAL A 223 -7.52 19.32 17.06
CA VAL A 223 -7.46 20.79 16.95
C VAL A 223 -8.36 21.23 15.79
N ASP A 224 -9.11 22.33 15.98
CA ASP A 224 -9.81 22.99 14.87
C ASP A 224 -8.79 23.68 13.95
N LEU A 225 -8.74 23.25 12.70
CA LEU A 225 -7.79 23.72 11.69
C LEU A 225 -8.35 24.90 10.86
N THR A 226 -9.60 25.33 11.11
CA THR A 226 -10.31 26.32 10.27
C THR A 226 -9.52 27.60 10.08
N ASP A 227 -9.02 28.22 11.15
CA ASP A 227 -8.31 29.51 11.07
C ASP A 227 -6.93 29.37 10.39
N VAL A 228 -6.23 28.26 10.64
CA VAL A 228 -4.94 27.98 10.01
C VAL A 228 -5.12 27.77 8.51
N ILE A 229 -6.11 27.00 8.09
CA ILE A 229 -6.46 26.77 6.68
C ILE A 229 -6.81 28.09 6.01
N ALA A 230 -7.68 28.89 6.62
CA ALA A 230 -8.07 30.21 6.08
C ALA A 230 -6.85 31.13 5.89
N GLY A 231 -5.95 31.19 6.87
CA GLY A 231 -4.74 32.00 6.79
C GLY A 231 -3.76 31.54 5.70
N LEU A 232 -3.55 30.25 5.52
CA LEU A 232 -2.73 29.68 4.45
C LEU A 232 -3.33 29.96 3.07
N LYS A 233 -4.63 29.77 2.92
CA LYS A 233 -5.36 30.01 1.66
C LYS A 233 -5.38 31.50 1.28
N ALA A 234 -5.48 32.41 2.24
CA ALA A 234 -5.39 33.84 2.00
C ALA A 234 -4.05 34.27 1.37
N LYS A 235 -2.98 33.47 1.58
CA LYS A 235 -1.66 33.64 0.96
C LYS A 235 -1.48 32.84 -0.34
N GLY A 236 -2.54 32.15 -0.80
CA GLY A 236 -2.53 31.39 -2.05
C GLY A 236 -1.96 29.96 -1.94
N ALA A 237 -1.75 29.46 -0.71
CA ALA A 237 -1.34 28.07 -0.50
C ALA A 237 -2.52 27.11 -0.71
N SER A 238 -2.28 25.95 -1.34
CA SER A 238 -3.24 24.84 -1.34
C SER A 238 -3.06 24.01 -0.08
N VAL A 239 -4.17 23.68 0.59
CA VAL A 239 -4.12 22.99 1.88
C VAL A 239 -4.67 21.58 1.79
N ALA A 240 -3.81 20.59 2.08
CA ALA A 240 -4.17 19.20 2.27
C ALA A 240 -4.31 18.87 3.76
N VAL A 241 -5.28 18.01 4.10
CA VAL A 241 -5.48 17.50 5.45
C VAL A 241 -5.35 15.97 5.42
N ALA A 242 -4.39 15.45 6.18
CA ALA A 242 -4.30 14.03 6.48
C ALA A 242 -5.23 13.73 7.67
N ALA A 243 -6.32 13.01 7.39
CA ALA A 243 -7.38 12.78 8.36
C ALA A 243 -7.53 11.30 8.71
N ASP A 244 -7.72 11.00 10.00
CA ASP A 244 -8.21 9.70 10.42
C ASP A 244 -9.69 9.55 10.02
N VAL A 245 -10.00 8.56 9.19
CA VAL A 245 -11.36 8.34 8.69
C VAL A 245 -12.38 8.10 9.80
N MET A 246 -11.97 7.50 10.92
CA MET A 246 -12.86 7.31 12.09
C MET A 246 -13.23 8.66 12.72
N SER A 247 -12.32 9.62 12.74
CA SER A 247 -12.58 10.95 13.28
C SER A 247 -13.64 11.70 12.49
N LEU A 248 -13.73 11.46 11.18
CA LEU A 248 -14.69 12.14 10.30
C LEU A 248 -16.16 11.76 10.56
N VAL A 249 -16.40 10.67 11.30
CA VAL A 249 -17.75 10.28 11.75
C VAL A 249 -18.21 11.13 12.96
N LEU A 250 -17.26 11.71 13.69
CA LEU A 250 -17.52 12.42 14.95
C LEU A 250 -17.21 13.92 14.89
N LEU A 251 -16.26 14.31 14.05
CA LEU A 251 -15.70 15.63 14.01
C LEU A 251 -16.05 16.36 12.71
N LYS A 252 -15.83 17.67 12.70
CA LYS A 252 -16.01 18.52 11.53
C LYS A 252 -15.17 18.03 10.35
N SER A 253 -15.75 17.96 9.18
CA SER A 253 -15.06 17.48 7.98
C SER A 253 -13.93 18.43 7.53
N PRO A 254 -12.89 17.93 6.86
CA PRO A 254 -11.86 18.79 6.26
C PRO A 254 -12.41 19.84 5.29
N ALA A 255 -13.42 19.49 4.49
CA ALA A 255 -14.08 20.44 3.59
C ALA A 255 -14.76 21.57 4.34
N ASP A 256 -15.47 21.29 5.44
CA ASP A 256 -16.11 22.30 6.27
C ASP A 256 -15.11 23.22 6.99
N MET A 257 -13.88 22.77 7.16
CA MET A 257 -12.76 23.60 7.63
C MET A 257 -12.09 24.40 6.51
N GLY A 258 -12.44 24.12 5.24
CA GLY A 258 -11.93 24.83 4.06
C GLY A 258 -10.73 24.18 3.37
N ALA A 259 -10.40 22.93 3.68
CA ALA A 259 -9.33 22.19 3.00
C ALA A 259 -9.61 22.02 1.50
N ASP A 260 -8.56 21.97 0.69
CA ASP A 260 -8.64 21.74 -0.76
C ASP A 260 -8.54 20.26 -1.11
N VAL A 261 -7.79 19.48 -0.27
CA VAL A 261 -7.53 18.06 -0.48
C VAL A 261 -7.55 17.31 0.85
#